data_401dff64f24d9602e004a126e395e3c7
#
_entry.id   401dff64f24d9602e004a126e395e3c7
#
_cell.length_a   1.000
_cell.length_b   1.000
_cell.length_c   1.000
_cell.angle_alpha   90.00
_cell.angle_beta   90.00
_cell.angle_gamma   90.00
#
_symmetry.space_group_name_H-M   'P 1'
#
loop_
_entity.id
_entity.type
_entity.pdbx_description
1 polymer ?
#
loop_
_entity_poly.entity_id
_entity_poly.type
_entity_poly.pdbx_seq_one_letter_code
_entity_poly.pdbx_strand_id
1 'polypeptide(L)'
;ATGTGDFAIEALKLNPDKITGIDISNGMLDMGRKKMKARGFSDKIELLSGDSENIPFANGFFDAVTVAFGVRNFENLEKGLQEINRVLKPGGMIVVLEFSKPQKFPFKTLYNFYFKFVLPKVGRLISKDKAAYTYLPESVAAFPDGEHFLNVLRKAGFNQTKCRSLTFGISSIYTGVK
;
A
#
# COMPACT_ATOMS: atom_id res chain seq x y z
N ALA A 1 -1.23 0.85 -6.81
CA ALA A 1 0.07 1.35 -6.36
C ALA A 1 1.09 0.19 -6.25
N THR A 2 1.32 -0.52 -7.38
CA THR A 2 2.26 -1.66 -7.43
C THR A 2 3.72 -1.23 -7.58
N GLY A 3 3.96 0.00 -8.03
CA GLY A 3 5.29 0.51 -8.29
C GLY A 3 6.07 -0.36 -9.29
N THR A 4 7.27 -0.78 -8.91
CA THR A 4 8.12 -1.66 -9.73
C THR A 4 7.80 -3.15 -9.55
N GLY A 5 6.72 -3.51 -8.84
CA GLY A 5 6.22 -4.88 -8.71
C GLY A 5 6.99 -5.77 -7.72
N ASP A 6 7.78 -5.22 -6.80
CA ASP A 6 8.54 -6.03 -5.84
C ASP A 6 7.62 -6.83 -4.91
N PHE A 7 6.53 -6.21 -4.45
CA PHE A 7 5.54 -6.90 -3.62
C PHE A 7 4.78 -7.99 -4.42
N ALA A 8 4.53 -7.75 -5.70
CA ALA A 8 3.93 -8.76 -6.57
C ALA A 8 4.85 -10.00 -6.74
N ILE A 9 6.16 -9.79 -6.84
CA ILE A 9 7.12 -10.90 -6.87
C ILE A 9 7.08 -11.70 -5.56
N GLU A 10 7.03 -11.03 -4.42
CA GLU A 10 6.96 -11.70 -3.12
C GLU A 10 5.66 -12.50 -2.96
N ALA A 11 4.55 -11.98 -3.51
CA ALA A 11 3.25 -12.65 -3.49
C ALA A 11 3.21 -13.95 -4.32
N LEU A 12 4.15 -14.20 -5.23
CA LEU A 12 4.28 -15.51 -5.93
C LEU A 12 4.49 -16.68 -4.97
N LYS A 13 5.01 -16.42 -3.76
CA LYS A 13 5.17 -17.45 -2.71
C LYS A 13 3.84 -18.05 -2.25
N LEU A 14 2.75 -17.36 -2.49
CA LEU A 14 1.39 -17.85 -2.21
C LEU A 14 0.83 -18.74 -3.33
N ASN A 15 1.63 -18.99 -4.37
CA ASN A 15 1.28 -19.81 -5.55
C ASN A 15 -0.05 -19.37 -6.23
N PRO A 16 -0.24 -18.08 -6.55
CA PRO A 16 -1.42 -17.62 -7.27
C PRO A 16 -1.37 -18.08 -8.75
N ASP A 17 -2.55 -18.19 -9.36
CA ASP A 17 -2.64 -18.43 -10.81
C ASP A 17 -2.05 -17.27 -11.59
N LYS A 18 -2.45 -16.04 -11.27
CA LYS A 18 -1.97 -14.80 -11.88
C LYS A 18 -1.98 -13.65 -10.86
N ILE A 19 -1.03 -12.73 -11.03
CA ILE A 19 -1.00 -11.45 -10.30
C ILE A 19 -1.11 -10.31 -11.29
N THR A 20 -2.00 -9.37 -11.02
CA THR A 20 -2.10 -8.11 -11.76
C THR A 20 -1.72 -6.96 -10.84
N GLY A 21 -0.70 -6.20 -11.21
CA GLY A 21 -0.32 -4.97 -10.52
C GLY A 21 -0.74 -3.75 -11.31
N ILE A 22 -1.38 -2.77 -10.66
CA ILE A 22 -1.72 -1.48 -11.28
C ILE A 22 -0.97 -0.34 -10.60
N ASP A 23 -0.56 0.65 -11.40
CA ASP A 23 0.04 1.89 -10.92
C ASP A 23 -0.24 3.03 -11.89
N ILE A 24 -0.26 4.27 -11.41
CA ILE A 24 -0.41 5.46 -12.26
C ILE A 24 0.92 5.86 -12.93
N SER A 25 2.05 5.44 -12.37
CA SER A 25 3.38 5.79 -12.83
C SER A 25 3.87 4.82 -13.93
N ASN A 26 3.74 5.23 -15.18
CA ASN A 26 4.25 4.44 -16.31
C ASN A 26 5.76 4.16 -16.20
N GLY A 27 6.55 5.12 -15.71
CA GLY A 27 7.99 4.94 -15.52
C GLY A 27 8.33 3.81 -14.53
N MET A 28 7.58 3.68 -13.44
CA MET A 28 7.74 2.57 -12.48
C MET A 28 7.28 1.25 -13.08
N LEU A 29 6.17 1.25 -13.82
CA LEU A 29 5.66 0.06 -14.51
C LEU A 29 6.65 -0.46 -15.56
N ASP A 30 7.30 0.42 -16.32
CA ASP A 30 8.29 0.03 -17.33
C ASP A 30 9.53 -0.60 -16.68
N MET A 31 9.99 -0.05 -15.57
CA MET A 31 11.05 -0.68 -14.77
C MET A 31 10.61 -2.05 -14.24
N GLY A 32 9.39 -2.13 -13.74
CA GLY A 32 8.78 -3.38 -13.29
C GLY A 32 8.69 -4.44 -14.39
N ARG A 33 8.15 -4.09 -15.56
CA ARG A 33 8.04 -5.00 -16.71
C ARG A 33 9.40 -5.56 -17.15
N LYS A 34 10.44 -4.71 -17.20
CA LYS A 34 11.81 -5.14 -17.46
C LYS A 34 12.30 -6.15 -16.42
N LYS A 35 12.00 -5.88 -15.14
CA LYS A 35 12.34 -6.76 -14.01
C LYS A 35 11.61 -8.11 -14.12
N MET A 36 10.30 -8.11 -14.42
CA MET A 36 9.51 -9.35 -14.60
C MET A 36 10.10 -10.20 -15.73
N LYS A 37 10.41 -9.57 -16.87
CA LYS A 37 11.04 -10.24 -18.01
C LYS A 37 12.40 -10.86 -17.64
N ALA A 38 13.26 -10.09 -16.99
CA ALA A 38 14.60 -10.54 -16.59
C ALA A 38 14.58 -11.70 -15.59
N ARG A 39 13.53 -11.82 -14.78
CA ARG A 39 13.35 -12.87 -13.77
C ARG A 39 12.46 -14.03 -14.23
N GLY A 40 11.93 -14.00 -15.45
CA GLY A 40 11.05 -15.05 -15.98
C GLY A 40 9.66 -15.07 -15.35
N PHE A 41 9.15 -13.94 -14.85
CA PHE A 41 7.84 -13.86 -14.18
C PHE A 41 6.73 -13.26 -15.06
N SER A 42 7.01 -12.94 -16.33
CA SER A 42 6.06 -12.27 -17.22
C SER A 42 4.77 -13.05 -17.47
N ASP A 43 4.79 -14.36 -17.37
CA ASP A 43 3.61 -15.22 -17.54
C ASP A 43 2.69 -15.20 -16.29
N LYS A 44 3.26 -14.90 -15.13
CA LYS A 44 2.56 -14.90 -13.83
C LYS A 44 2.19 -13.51 -13.35
N ILE A 45 2.99 -12.49 -13.69
CA ILE A 45 2.79 -11.11 -13.22
C ILE A 45 2.60 -10.18 -14.40
N GLU A 46 1.45 -9.53 -14.45
CA GLU A 46 1.12 -8.49 -15.41
C GLU A 46 1.08 -7.12 -14.72
N LEU A 47 1.75 -6.12 -15.30
CA LEU A 47 1.77 -4.75 -14.78
C LEU A 47 1.08 -3.80 -15.75
N LEU A 48 0.01 -3.15 -15.30
CA LEU A 48 -0.87 -2.29 -16.10
C LEU A 48 -0.93 -0.87 -15.54
N SER A 49 -1.08 0.11 -16.44
CA SER A 49 -1.43 1.46 -16.04
C SER A 49 -2.88 1.48 -15.55
N GLY A 50 -3.11 2.07 -14.39
CA GLY A 50 -4.44 2.17 -13.82
C GLY A 50 -4.47 3.01 -12.55
N ASP A 51 -5.60 3.65 -12.35
CA ASP A 51 -5.89 4.43 -11.15
C ASP A 51 -6.62 3.55 -10.13
N SER A 52 -6.19 3.60 -8.87
CA SER A 52 -6.85 2.90 -7.76
C SER A 52 -8.28 3.40 -7.49
N GLU A 53 -8.59 4.61 -7.93
CA GLU A 53 -9.93 5.21 -7.80
C GLU A 53 -10.85 4.92 -8.99
N ASN A 54 -10.34 4.23 -10.01
CA ASN A 54 -11.08 3.75 -11.18
C ASN A 54 -10.39 2.51 -11.75
N ILE A 55 -10.50 1.40 -11.03
CA ILE A 55 -9.79 0.15 -11.34
C ILE A 55 -10.38 -0.48 -12.63
N PRO A 56 -9.58 -0.70 -13.71
CA PRO A 56 -10.07 -1.11 -15.02
C PRO A 56 -10.42 -2.60 -15.10
N PHE A 57 -11.17 -3.11 -14.13
CA PHE A 57 -11.64 -4.49 -14.06
C PHE A 57 -13.12 -4.56 -13.68
N ALA A 58 -13.79 -5.63 -14.07
CA ALA A 58 -15.18 -5.89 -13.74
C ALA A 58 -15.38 -6.12 -12.22
N ASN A 59 -16.62 -5.98 -11.77
CA ASN A 59 -17.00 -6.31 -10.41
C ASN A 59 -16.72 -7.79 -10.11
N GLY A 60 -16.20 -8.09 -8.93
CA GLY A 60 -15.98 -9.46 -8.50
C GLY A 60 -14.95 -10.24 -9.32
N PHE A 61 -13.90 -9.58 -9.78
CA PHE A 61 -12.87 -10.18 -10.63
C PHE A 61 -11.75 -10.88 -9.82
N PHE A 62 -11.31 -10.27 -8.71
CA PHE A 62 -10.16 -10.73 -7.94
C PHE A 62 -10.55 -11.50 -6.67
N ASP A 63 -9.76 -12.50 -6.32
CA ASP A 63 -9.90 -13.24 -5.06
C ASP A 63 -9.32 -12.46 -3.88
N ALA A 64 -8.24 -11.71 -4.12
CA ALA A 64 -7.61 -10.86 -3.13
C ALA A 64 -7.00 -9.61 -3.77
N VAL A 65 -6.95 -8.52 -3.01
CA VAL A 65 -6.20 -7.31 -3.37
C VAL A 65 -5.25 -6.96 -2.25
N THR A 66 -4.00 -6.66 -2.62
CA THR A 66 -2.96 -6.25 -1.67
C THR A 66 -2.41 -4.90 -2.04
N VAL A 67 -2.19 -4.03 -1.04
CA VAL A 67 -1.52 -2.74 -1.22
C VAL A 67 -0.46 -2.57 -0.14
N ALA A 68 0.78 -2.31 -0.56
CA ALA A 68 1.89 -2.06 0.36
C ALA A 68 2.42 -0.64 0.18
N PHE A 69 2.34 0.17 1.23
CA PHE A 69 2.82 1.55 1.30
C PHE A 69 2.28 2.48 0.21
N GLY A 70 1.05 2.21 -0.25
CA GLY A 70 0.43 2.92 -1.37
C GLY A 70 -0.87 3.63 -1.03
N VAL A 71 -1.68 3.13 -0.08
CA VAL A 71 -3.02 3.68 0.18
C VAL A 71 -3.00 5.11 0.72
N ARG A 72 -1.93 5.53 1.42
CA ARG A 72 -1.78 6.90 1.89
C ARG A 72 -1.63 7.93 0.75
N ASN A 73 -1.32 7.45 -0.47
CA ASN A 73 -1.13 8.27 -1.66
C ASN A 73 -2.39 8.35 -2.53
N PHE A 74 -3.49 7.69 -2.16
CA PHE A 74 -4.75 7.84 -2.85
C PHE A 74 -5.27 9.26 -2.66
N GLU A 75 -5.68 9.92 -3.74
CA GLU A 75 -6.25 11.26 -3.68
C GLU A 75 -7.57 11.24 -2.90
N ASN A 76 -8.41 10.24 -3.19
CA ASN A 76 -9.62 9.95 -2.43
C ASN A 76 -9.55 8.50 -1.88
N LEU A 77 -9.10 8.39 -0.62
CA LEU A 77 -8.91 7.11 0.06
C LEU A 77 -10.19 6.25 0.09
N GLU A 78 -11.34 6.87 0.39
CA GLU A 78 -12.62 6.16 0.49
C GLU A 78 -13.05 5.60 -0.86
N LYS A 79 -12.93 6.39 -1.93
CA LYS A 79 -13.24 5.98 -3.30
C LYS A 79 -12.33 4.84 -3.76
N GLY A 80 -11.02 4.93 -3.53
CA GLY A 80 -10.09 3.86 -3.89
C GLY A 80 -10.39 2.55 -3.16
N LEU A 81 -10.77 2.61 -1.88
CA LEU A 81 -11.17 1.42 -1.12
C LEU A 81 -12.52 0.86 -1.59
N GLN A 82 -13.47 1.70 -2.00
CA GLN A 82 -14.74 1.26 -2.62
C GLN A 82 -14.49 0.55 -3.96
N GLU A 83 -13.56 1.06 -4.78
CA GLU A 83 -13.16 0.42 -6.03
C GLU A 83 -12.49 -0.94 -5.78
N ILE A 84 -11.61 -1.04 -4.78
CA ILE A 84 -11.04 -2.31 -4.37
C ILE A 84 -12.14 -3.28 -3.92
N ASN A 85 -13.10 -2.81 -3.12
CA ASN A 85 -14.24 -3.63 -2.73
C ASN A 85 -15.05 -4.09 -3.95
N ARG A 86 -15.31 -3.19 -4.91
CA ARG A 86 -16.05 -3.50 -6.13
C ARG A 86 -15.43 -4.64 -6.92
N VAL A 87 -14.12 -4.59 -7.15
CA VAL A 87 -13.42 -5.60 -7.97
C VAL A 87 -13.14 -6.90 -7.24
N LEU A 88 -13.24 -6.96 -5.92
CA LEU A 88 -13.15 -8.20 -5.17
C LEU A 88 -14.39 -9.06 -5.34
N LYS A 89 -14.21 -10.38 -5.43
CA LYS A 89 -15.28 -11.38 -5.34
C LYS A 89 -15.95 -11.33 -3.96
N PRO A 90 -17.21 -11.76 -3.82
CA PRO A 90 -17.81 -12.03 -2.50
C PRO A 90 -16.92 -13.01 -1.71
N GLY A 91 -16.60 -12.64 -0.46
CA GLY A 91 -15.63 -13.38 0.36
C GLY A 91 -14.16 -13.09 0.05
N GLY A 92 -13.87 -12.29 -0.96
CA GLY A 92 -12.51 -11.85 -1.27
C GLY A 92 -11.94 -10.91 -0.21
N MET A 93 -10.61 -10.87 -0.11
CA MET A 93 -9.90 -10.17 0.98
C MET A 93 -9.07 -8.99 0.47
N ILE A 94 -9.12 -7.89 1.20
CA ILE A 94 -8.11 -6.82 1.11
C ILE A 94 -7.04 -7.02 2.19
N VAL A 95 -5.78 -6.82 1.82
CA VAL A 95 -4.63 -6.74 2.75
C VAL A 95 -3.86 -5.46 2.47
N VAL A 96 -3.78 -4.59 3.45
CA VAL A 96 -3.03 -3.33 3.36
C VAL A 96 -1.88 -3.35 4.35
N LEU A 97 -0.66 -3.15 3.87
CA LEU A 97 0.51 -2.85 4.69
C LEU A 97 0.82 -1.36 4.56
N GLU A 98 0.78 -0.62 5.67
CA GLU A 98 1.04 0.82 5.63
C GLU A 98 1.76 1.31 6.88
N PHE A 99 2.40 2.46 6.78
CA PHE A 99 2.97 3.13 7.94
C PHE A 99 1.91 3.48 8.95
N SER A 100 2.27 3.39 10.21
CA SER A 100 1.45 3.78 11.36
C SER A 100 2.30 4.52 12.40
N LYS A 101 1.66 5.05 13.40
CA LYS A 101 2.32 5.85 14.44
C LYS A 101 2.37 5.05 15.73
N PRO A 102 3.58 4.73 16.27
CA PRO A 102 3.73 4.07 17.57
C PRO A 102 2.98 4.81 18.66
N GLN A 103 2.17 4.08 19.43
CA GLN A 103 1.37 4.67 20.52
C GLN A 103 2.03 4.50 21.89
N LYS A 104 2.90 3.50 22.05
CA LYS A 104 3.48 3.13 23.35
C LYS A 104 4.87 3.72 23.57
N PHE A 105 5.15 4.13 24.82
CA PHE A 105 6.51 4.46 25.27
C PHE A 105 7.37 3.18 25.30
N PRO A 106 8.67 3.26 24.95
CA PRO A 106 9.46 4.42 24.51
C PRO A 106 9.38 4.69 22.99
N PHE A 107 8.78 3.79 22.20
CA PHE A 107 8.80 3.83 20.74
C PHE A 107 8.13 5.07 20.16
N LYS A 108 7.06 5.57 20.77
CA LYS A 108 6.42 6.82 20.39
C LYS A 108 7.39 8.00 20.45
N THR A 109 8.15 8.10 21.54
CA THR A 109 9.11 9.19 21.73
C THR A 109 10.28 9.10 20.77
N LEU A 110 10.83 7.90 20.57
CA LEU A 110 11.91 7.64 19.60
C LEU A 110 11.48 7.93 18.17
N TYR A 111 10.28 7.50 17.79
CA TYR A 111 9.70 7.75 16.47
C TYR A 111 9.56 9.24 16.21
N ASN A 112 8.93 9.98 17.14
CA ASN A 112 8.74 11.42 17.01
C ASN A 112 10.08 12.17 16.95
N PHE A 113 11.06 11.77 17.74
CA PHE A 113 12.41 12.33 17.71
C PHE A 113 13.08 12.09 16.35
N TYR A 114 13.03 10.85 15.84
CA TYR A 114 13.60 10.49 14.55
C TYR A 114 12.99 11.29 13.41
N PHE A 115 11.65 11.33 13.33
CA PHE A 115 10.95 12.04 12.25
C PHE A 115 11.12 13.56 12.33
N LYS A 116 11.22 14.12 13.53
CA LYS A 116 11.35 15.57 13.73
C LYS A 116 12.79 16.08 13.55
N PHE A 117 13.78 15.31 13.98
CA PHE A 117 15.16 15.82 14.09
C PHE A 117 16.17 15.07 13.20
N VAL A 118 16.00 13.77 12.99
CA VAL A 118 16.97 12.94 12.26
C VAL A 118 16.66 12.91 10.77
N LEU A 119 15.45 12.54 10.41
CA LEU A 119 15.05 12.33 9.02
C LEU A 119 15.25 13.60 8.15
N PRO A 120 14.88 14.83 8.58
CA PRO A 120 15.12 16.02 7.77
C PRO A 120 16.61 16.34 7.58
N LYS A 121 17.47 16.02 8.57
CA LYS A 121 18.92 16.25 8.48
C LYS A 121 19.56 15.25 7.52
N VAL A 122 19.20 13.97 7.64
CA VAL A 122 19.69 12.90 6.77
C VAL A 122 19.24 13.15 5.32
N GLY A 123 17.97 13.55 5.13
CA GLY A 123 17.45 13.88 3.82
C GLY A 123 18.21 15.01 3.12
N ARG A 124 18.62 16.04 3.86
CA ARG A 124 19.44 17.15 3.32
C ARG A 124 20.86 16.74 2.92
N LEU A 125 21.41 15.72 3.58
CA LEU A 125 22.79 15.27 3.35
C LEU A 125 22.91 14.26 2.21
N ILE A 126 21.92 13.39 2.02
CA ILE A 126 22.03 12.21 1.15
C ILE A 126 21.27 12.39 -0.18
N SER A 127 20.18 13.14 -0.19
CA SER A 127 19.30 13.20 -1.36
C SER A 127 19.38 14.54 -2.10
N LYS A 128 19.45 14.44 -3.44
CA LYS A 128 19.20 15.57 -4.33
C LYS A 128 17.72 15.98 -4.38
N ASP A 129 16.81 15.07 -3.96
CA ASP A 129 15.38 15.30 -3.92
C ASP A 129 14.90 15.59 -2.49
N LYS A 130 14.86 16.87 -2.16
CA LYS A 130 14.38 17.35 -0.84
C LYS A 130 12.87 17.13 -0.65
N ALA A 131 12.09 17.04 -1.73
CA ALA A 131 10.64 16.91 -1.67
C ALA A 131 10.22 15.52 -1.15
N ALA A 132 10.91 14.45 -1.52
CA ALA A 132 10.59 13.10 -1.07
C ALA A 132 10.72 12.92 0.46
N TYR A 133 11.68 13.61 1.09
CA TYR A 133 11.92 13.51 2.54
C TYR A 133 10.97 14.35 3.41
N THR A 134 10.30 15.35 2.84
CA THR A 134 9.21 16.08 3.51
C THR A 134 7.88 15.39 3.27
N TYR A 135 7.67 14.85 2.08
CA TYR A 135 6.43 14.17 1.71
C TYR A 135 6.13 12.93 2.56
N LEU A 136 7.14 12.08 2.84
CA LEU A 136 6.91 10.86 3.62
C LEU A 136 6.38 11.14 5.03
N PRO A 137 7.02 12.00 5.86
CA PRO A 137 6.48 12.34 7.18
C PRO A 137 5.08 12.94 7.13
N GLU A 138 4.81 13.83 6.17
CA GLU A 138 3.52 14.50 6.02
C GLU A 138 2.41 13.51 5.63
N SER A 139 2.66 12.66 4.64
CA SER A 139 1.69 11.64 4.20
C SER A 139 1.39 10.61 5.30
N VAL A 140 2.40 10.19 6.07
CA VAL A 140 2.21 9.29 7.22
C VAL A 140 1.45 9.99 8.35
N ALA A 141 1.71 11.28 8.61
CA ALA A 141 0.98 12.04 9.63
C ALA A 141 -0.50 12.22 9.28
N ALA A 142 -0.81 12.45 8.01
CA ALA A 142 -2.17 12.61 7.50
C ALA A 142 -2.95 11.29 7.41
N PHE A 143 -2.27 10.16 7.28
CA PHE A 143 -2.92 8.85 7.12
C PHE A 143 -3.71 8.46 8.38
N PRO A 144 -5.00 8.04 8.24
CA PRO A 144 -5.85 7.60 9.34
C PRO A 144 -5.48 6.20 9.80
N ASP A 145 -4.41 6.04 10.58
CA ASP A 145 -3.94 4.73 11.04
C ASP A 145 -4.80 4.09 12.16
N GLY A 146 -4.58 2.82 12.44
CA GLY A 146 -5.24 2.07 13.51
C GLY A 146 -6.76 1.94 13.31
N GLU A 147 -7.52 2.21 14.35
CA GLU A 147 -8.99 2.11 14.32
C GLU A 147 -9.63 3.12 13.35
N HIS A 148 -9.00 4.27 13.12
CA HIS A 148 -9.51 5.23 12.15
C HIS A 148 -9.51 4.66 10.73
N PHE A 149 -8.45 3.95 10.33
CA PHE A 149 -8.41 3.28 9.02
C PHE A 149 -9.36 2.09 8.94
N LEU A 150 -9.54 1.31 10.03
CA LEU A 150 -10.55 0.25 10.08
C LEU A 150 -11.96 0.81 9.86
N ASN A 151 -12.26 1.99 10.39
CA ASN A 151 -13.54 2.65 10.15
C ASN A 151 -13.71 3.06 8.67
N VAL A 152 -12.64 3.51 8.01
CA VAL A 152 -12.68 3.80 6.56
C VAL A 152 -12.92 2.52 5.75
N LEU A 153 -12.26 1.40 6.11
CA LEU A 153 -12.51 0.10 5.47
C LEU A 153 -13.99 -0.34 5.62
N ARG A 154 -14.56 -0.22 6.83
CA ARG A 154 -15.98 -0.56 7.07
C ARG A 154 -16.93 0.30 6.24
N LYS A 155 -16.68 1.61 6.14
CA LYS A 155 -17.45 2.52 5.28
C LYS A 155 -17.35 2.15 3.80
N ALA A 156 -16.19 1.66 3.36
CA ALA A 156 -16.00 1.17 2.00
C ALA A 156 -16.65 -0.20 1.74
N GLY A 157 -17.34 -0.80 2.73
CA GLY A 157 -18.08 -2.05 2.59
C GLY A 157 -17.33 -3.31 3.00
N PHE A 158 -16.17 -3.18 3.69
CA PHE A 158 -15.46 -4.34 4.20
C PHE A 158 -15.96 -4.76 5.59
N ASN A 159 -16.07 -6.07 5.77
CA ASN A 159 -16.44 -6.72 7.01
C ASN A 159 -15.22 -7.38 7.67
N GLN A 160 -15.35 -7.87 8.89
CA GLN A 160 -14.31 -8.62 9.62
C GLN A 160 -12.96 -7.89 9.62
N THR A 161 -12.98 -6.56 9.68
CA THR A 161 -11.78 -5.74 9.62
C THR A 161 -10.89 -5.95 10.83
N LYS A 162 -9.57 -6.12 10.59
CA LYS A 162 -8.56 -6.34 11.64
C LYS A 162 -7.34 -5.47 11.38
N CYS A 163 -6.67 -5.06 12.46
CA CYS A 163 -5.39 -4.37 12.42
C CYS A 163 -4.36 -5.13 13.25
N ARG A 164 -3.19 -5.37 12.69
CA ARG A 164 -2.04 -5.96 13.37
C ARG A 164 -0.84 -5.02 13.25
N SER A 165 -0.40 -4.45 14.36
CA SER A 165 0.81 -3.62 14.41
C SER A 165 2.07 -4.47 14.22
N LEU A 166 3.01 -3.93 13.47
CA LEU A 166 4.34 -4.48 13.21
C LEU A 166 5.40 -3.48 13.71
N THR A 167 6.62 -3.98 13.96
CA THR A 167 7.80 -3.16 14.27
C THR A 167 7.47 -2.09 15.32
N PHE A 168 6.94 -2.53 16.47
CA PHE A 168 6.55 -1.66 17.59
C PHE A 168 5.54 -0.55 17.24
N GLY A 169 4.77 -0.72 16.14
CA GLY A 169 3.74 0.21 15.69
C GLY A 169 4.20 1.21 14.63
N ILE A 170 5.39 1.04 14.03
CA ILE A 170 5.88 1.86 12.91
C ILE A 170 5.12 1.55 11.63
N SER A 171 4.65 0.30 11.48
CA SER A 171 3.78 -0.12 10.40
C SER A 171 2.68 -1.04 10.92
N SER A 172 1.62 -1.20 10.14
CA SER A 172 0.49 -2.05 10.47
C SER A 172 -0.02 -2.78 9.24
N ILE A 173 -0.46 -4.02 9.44
CA ILE A 173 -1.24 -4.77 8.45
C ILE A 173 -2.71 -4.62 8.81
N TYR A 174 -3.50 -4.22 7.82
CA TYR A 174 -4.94 -4.16 7.90
C TYR A 174 -5.54 -5.19 6.95
N THR A 175 -6.58 -5.87 7.40
CA THR A 175 -7.32 -6.83 6.59
C THR A 175 -8.81 -6.55 6.66
N GLY A 176 -9.53 -6.88 5.60
CA GLY A 176 -10.98 -6.83 5.54
C GLY A 176 -11.51 -7.82 4.51
N VAL A 177 -12.73 -8.28 4.68
CA VAL A 177 -13.41 -9.23 3.79
C VAL A 177 -14.61 -8.53 3.16
N LYS A 178 -14.82 -8.72 1.86
CA LYS A 178 -16.01 -8.25 1.15
C LYS A 178 -17.24 -9.06 1.52
#